data_f60afc40ad3dce9933fce34cf07ddc1e
#
_entry.id   f60afc40ad3dce9933fce34cf07ddc1e
#
_cell.length_a   1.000
_cell.length_b   1.000
_cell.length_c   1.000
_cell.angle_alpha   90.00
_cell.angle_beta   90.00
_cell.angle_gamma   90.00
#
_symmetry.space_group_name_H-M   'P 1'
#
loop_
_entity.id
_entity.type
_entity.pdbx_description
1 polymer ?
#
loop_
_entity_poly.entity_id
_entity_poly.type
_entity_poly.pdbx_seq_one_letter_code
_entity_poly.pdbx_strand_id
1 'polypeptide(L)'
;MPKGVLVIISAPSGTGKSTICRKLLQRRKDLRYSTSCTTRAPRPGEKHAKHYFFLGKDEFKRKIQRGEFLEWAVVHDNYYGTPRSYIESALKAGTSVLLAIDIQGAAAIRRKMPESILIFITPPTMESLRERLTARKDASESVAKRLANSRAEMAAAKNYDYLVVNDDLETAVSEISCILTAEGLKVSRQDLVELAPVLAHVN
;
A
#
# COMPACT_ATOMS: atom_id res chain seq x y z
N MET A 1 -6.71 -15.48 18.15
CA MET A 1 -6.99 -14.18 17.47
C MET A 1 -6.60 -14.26 16.00
N PRO A 2 -7.36 -13.69 15.05
CA PRO A 2 -6.99 -13.70 13.63
C PRO A 2 -5.62 -13.04 13.43
N LYS A 3 -4.80 -13.61 12.56
CA LYS A 3 -3.48 -13.06 12.24
C LYS A 3 -3.62 -11.72 11.53
N GLY A 4 -2.84 -10.71 11.93
CA GLY A 4 -2.76 -9.45 11.20
C GLY A 4 -2.27 -9.67 9.77
N VAL A 5 -2.78 -8.88 8.83
CA VAL A 5 -2.49 -9.02 7.40
C VAL A 5 -1.77 -7.78 6.88
N LEU A 6 -0.74 -7.98 6.05
CA LEU A 6 -0.10 -6.91 5.32
C LEU A 6 -0.85 -6.65 4.01
N VAL A 7 -1.41 -5.45 3.90
CA VAL A 7 -2.17 -4.99 2.73
C VAL A 7 -1.34 -3.97 1.97
N ILE A 8 -1.13 -4.19 0.70
CA ILE A 8 -0.34 -3.32 -0.17
C ILE A 8 -1.26 -2.74 -1.23
N ILE A 9 -1.33 -1.42 -1.29
CA ILE A 9 -2.06 -0.72 -2.34
C ILE A 9 -1.05 0.01 -3.23
N SER A 10 -1.08 -0.32 -4.52
CA SER A 10 -0.33 0.40 -5.54
C SER A 10 -1.27 0.96 -6.61
N ALA A 11 -0.83 2.04 -7.23
CA ALA A 11 -1.61 2.71 -8.26
C ALA A 11 -0.71 3.65 -9.06
N PRO A 12 -1.01 3.90 -10.32
CA PRO A 12 -0.39 4.96 -11.09
C PRO A 12 -0.58 6.34 -10.43
N SER A 13 0.37 7.23 -10.69
CA SER A 13 0.27 8.62 -10.22
C SER A 13 -1.03 9.26 -10.73
N GLY A 14 -1.76 9.96 -9.85
CA GLY A 14 -3.02 10.62 -10.24
C GLY A 14 -4.29 9.78 -10.05
N THR A 15 -4.18 8.49 -9.78
CA THR A 15 -5.34 7.57 -9.63
C THR A 15 -6.14 7.78 -8.33
N GLY A 16 -5.62 8.55 -7.34
CA GLY A 16 -6.34 8.78 -6.08
C GLY A 16 -5.94 7.88 -4.91
N LYS A 17 -4.84 7.11 -5.02
CA LYS A 17 -4.33 6.18 -3.99
C LYS A 17 -4.36 6.75 -2.57
N SER A 18 -3.77 7.93 -2.36
CA SER A 18 -3.69 8.55 -1.02
C SER A 18 -5.07 8.91 -0.44
N THR A 19 -6.01 9.31 -1.29
CA THR A 19 -7.38 9.62 -0.87
C THR A 19 -8.13 8.36 -0.46
N ILE A 20 -8.01 7.30 -1.26
CA ILE A 20 -8.58 5.97 -0.94
C ILE A 20 -8.01 5.44 0.37
N CYS A 21 -6.68 5.42 0.53
CA CYS A 21 -6.04 4.95 1.76
C CYS A 21 -6.53 5.72 2.99
N ARG A 22 -6.65 7.04 2.90
CA ARG A 22 -7.15 7.88 4.00
C ARG A 22 -8.59 7.53 4.37
N LYS A 23 -9.50 7.39 3.39
CA LYS A 23 -10.91 7.02 3.62
C LYS A 23 -11.03 5.59 4.17
N LEU A 24 -10.26 4.66 3.63
CA LEU A 24 -10.21 3.28 4.11
C LEU A 24 -9.83 3.22 5.60
N LEU A 25 -8.78 3.95 6.01
CA LEU A 25 -8.35 4.02 7.41
C LEU A 25 -9.38 4.71 8.33
N GLN A 26 -10.22 5.58 7.81
CA GLN A 26 -11.33 6.16 8.56
C GLN A 26 -12.44 5.13 8.82
N ARG A 27 -12.72 4.25 7.84
CA ARG A 27 -13.74 3.19 7.92
C ARG A 27 -13.27 1.96 8.70
N ARG A 28 -12.01 1.55 8.52
CA ARG A 28 -11.44 0.31 9.04
C ARG A 28 -10.55 0.62 10.26
N LYS A 29 -11.12 0.46 11.47
CA LYS A 29 -10.38 0.70 12.73
C LYS A 29 -9.41 -0.44 13.09
N ASP A 30 -9.58 -1.59 12.46
CA ASP A 30 -8.69 -2.76 12.52
C ASP A 30 -7.45 -2.64 11.63
N LEU A 31 -7.35 -1.58 10.82
CA LEU A 31 -6.25 -1.34 9.90
C LEU A 31 -5.36 -0.18 10.39
N ARG A 32 -4.04 -0.35 10.35
CA ARG A 32 -3.05 0.68 10.67
C ARG A 32 -2.24 1.05 9.43
N TYR A 33 -1.89 2.32 9.29
CA TYR A 33 -1.04 2.79 8.21
C TYR A 33 0.43 2.70 8.60
N SER A 34 1.27 2.15 7.73
CA SER A 34 2.72 2.23 7.91
C SER A 34 3.26 3.42 7.12
N THR A 35 3.82 4.37 7.84
CA THR A 35 4.47 5.54 7.24
C THR A 35 5.83 5.14 6.69
N SER A 36 6.03 5.31 5.38
CA SER A 36 7.31 5.03 4.70
C SER A 36 8.35 6.11 4.98
N CYS A 37 9.62 5.75 4.82
CA CYS A 37 10.74 6.68 4.79
C CYS A 37 11.01 7.16 3.36
N THR A 38 11.50 8.39 3.20
CA THR A 38 11.95 8.91 1.90
C THR A 38 13.07 9.93 2.07
N THR A 39 13.93 10.04 1.04
CA THR A 39 14.93 11.11 0.95
C THR A 39 14.47 12.30 0.11
N ARG A 40 13.25 12.22 -0.46
CA ARG A 40 12.64 13.35 -1.15
C ARG A 40 12.30 14.47 -0.16
N ALA A 41 12.49 15.71 -0.56
CA ALA A 41 12.02 16.84 0.22
C ALA A 41 10.49 16.81 0.41
N PRO A 42 9.97 17.28 1.56
CA PRO A 42 8.54 17.43 1.76
C PRO A 42 7.91 18.34 0.71
N ARG A 43 6.71 17.97 0.23
CA ARG A 43 5.86 18.87 -0.57
C ARG A 43 5.09 19.83 0.33
N PRO A 44 4.54 20.95 -0.21
CA PRO A 44 3.66 21.82 0.55
C PRO A 44 2.52 21.03 1.24
N GLY A 45 2.38 21.23 2.55
CA GLY A 45 1.39 20.52 3.37
C GLY A 45 1.80 19.14 3.89
N GLU A 46 2.90 18.55 3.42
CA GLU A 46 3.42 17.30 4.00
C GLU A 46 4.15 17.56 5.33
N LYS A 47 3.96 16.64 6.29
CA LYS A 47 4.57 16.71 7.63
C LYS A 47 5.35 15.42 7.91
N HIS A 48 6.55 15.60 8.51
CA HIS A 48 7.37 14.49 8.99
C HIS A 48 6.59 13.58 9.94
N ALA A 49 6.84 12.27 9.88
CA ALA A 49 6.19 11.21 10.65
C ALA A 49 4.67 11.03 10.39
N LYS A 50 4.04 11.96 9.69
CA LYS A 50 2.62 11.84 9.31
C LYS A 50 2.43 11.31 7.88
N HIS A 51 3.16 11.88 6.92
CA HIS A 51 3.06 11.52 5.50
C HIS A 51 4.23 10.62 5.07
N TYR A 52 5.42 10.99 5.52
CA TYR A 52 6.66 10.25 5.40
C TYR A 52 7.57 10.53 6.59
N PHE A 53 8.49 9.62 6.88
CA PHE A 53 9.72 9.93 7.60
C PHE A 53 10.71 10.49 6.57
N PHE A 54 10.85 11.82 6.52
CA PHE A 54 11.80 12.49 5.62
C PHE A 54 13.18 12.37 6.23
N LEU A 55 14.11 11.69 5.54
CA LEU A 55 15.46 11.37 6.00
C LEU A 55 16.50 11.95 5.06
N GLY A 56 17.69 12.21 5.58
CA GLY A 56 18.86 12.48 4.73
C GLY A 56 19.33 11.21 4.00
N LYS A 57 19.99 11.40 2.83
CA LYS A 57 20.48 10.25 2.03
C LYS A 57 21.42 9.34 2.82
N ASP A 58 22.32 9.90 3.62
CA ASP A 58 23.30 9.13 4.40
C ASP A 58 22.64 8.35 5.54
N GLU A 59 21.65 8.95 6.21
CA GLU A 59 20.85 8.25 7.21
C GLU A 59 20.07 7.08 6.58
N PHE A 60 19.46 7.31 5.43
CA PHE A 60 18.72 6.26 4.72
C PHE A 60 19.63 5.09 4.34
N LYS A 61 20.84 5.37 3.81
CA LYS A 61 21.84 4.35 3.48
C LYS A 61 22.28 3.55 4.70
N ARG A 62 22.52 4.20 5.85
CA ARG A 62 22.83 3.48 7.11
C ARG A 62 21.72 2.55 7.53
N LYS A 63 20.43 2.95 7.36
CA LYS A 63 19.27 2.11 7.65
C LYS A 63 19.18 0.91 6.71
N ILE A 64 19.53 1.07 5.42
CA ILE A 64 19.66 -0.06 4.48
C ILE A 64 20.70 -1.06 5.00
N GLN A 65 21.90 -0.60 5.35
CA GLN A 65 23.00 -1.47 5.82
C GLN A 65 22.64 -2.24 7.09
N ARG A 66 21.81 -1.65 7.97
CA ARG A 66 21.32 -2.30 9.20
C ARG A 66 20.11 -3.22 8.97
N GLY A 67 19.61 -3.34 7.73
CA GLY A 67 18.42 -4.15 7.42
C GLY A 67 17.12 -3.65 8.05
N GLU A 68 17.03 -2.34 8.36
CA GLU A 68 15.88 -1.73 9.02
C GLU A 68 14.65 -1.58 8.10
N PHE A 69 14.82 -1.79 6.79
CA PHE A 69 13.71 -1.75 5.84
C PHE A 69 13.24 -3.15 5.44
N LEU A 70 11.94 -3.33 5.39
CA LEU A 70 11.29 -4.51 4.80
C LEU A 70 11.56 -4.56 3.29
N GLU A 71 11.42 -3.40 2.64
CA GLU A 71 11.83 -3.15 1.26
C GLU A 71 12.31 -1.71 1.11
N TRP A 72 13.06 -1.44 0.06
CA TRP A 72 13.41 -0.09 -0.38
C TRP A 72 13.61 -0.06 -1.89
N ALA A 73 13.38 1.11 -2.49
CA ALA A 73 13.56 1.36 -3.91
C ALA A 73 14.06 2.78 -4.17
N VAL A 74 14.64 3.00 -5.35
CA VAL A 74 14.94 4.34 -5.86
C VAL A 74 13.89 4.70 -6.90
N VAL A 75 13.17 5.79 -6.65
CA VAL A 75 12.11 6.30 -7.54
C VAL A 75 12.39 7.78 -7.77
N HIS A 76 12.58 8.18 -9.04
CA HIS A 76 12.92 9.56 -9.42
C HIS A 76 14.06 10.14 -8.56
N ASP A 77 15.20 9.44 -8.51
CA ASP A 77 16.44 9.82 -7.79
C ASP A 77 16.32 9.95 -6.26
N ASN A 78 15.19 9.52 -5.70
CA ASN A 78 14.98 9.51 -4.27
C ASN A 78 14.79 8.09 -3.75
N TYR A 79 15.31 7.84 -2.56
CA TYR A 79 15.07 6.59 -1.86
C TYR A 79 13.68 6.61 -1.21
N TYR A 80 13.01 5.48 -1.26
CA TYR A 80 11.79 5.16 -0.51
C TYR A 80 11.98 3.82 0.17
N GLY A 81 11.47 3.68 1.40
CA GLY A 81 11.62 2.41 2.12
C GLY A 81 10.58 2.26 3.22
N THR A 82 10.20 1.03 3.44
CA THR A 82 9.17 0.63 4.41
C THR A 82 9.84 0.12 5.69
N PRO A 83 9.64 0.77 6.86
CA PRO A 83 10.22 0.33 8.13
C PRO A 83 9.78 -1.08 8.50
N ARG A 84 10.74 -1.99 8.75
CA ARG A 84 10.49 -3.40 9.04
C ARG A 84 9.84 -3.63 10.41
N SER A 85 10.45 -3.06 11.45
CA SER A 85 10.11 -3.37 12.84
C SER A 85 8.65 -3.06 13.19
N TYR A 86 8.13 -1.94 12.68
CA TYR A 86 6.74 -1.55 12.90
C TYR A 86 5.76 -2.58 12.32
N ILE A 87 6.00 -3.03 11.09
CA ILE A 87 5.14 -4.00 10.42
C ILE A 87 5.17 -5.33 11.14
N GLU A 88 6.35 -5.86 11.43
CA GLU A 88 6.50 -7.15 12.09
C GLU A 88 5.85 -7.15 13.49
N SER A 89 6.01 -6.06 14.25
CA SER A 89 5.39 -5.92 15.57
C SER A 89 3.86 -5.85 15.47
N ALA A 90 3.32 -5.07 14.53
CA ALA A 90 1.88 -4.93 14.36
C ALA A 90 1.22 -6.25 13.92
N LEU A 91 1.82 -6.94 12.95
CA LEU A 91 1.31 -8.24 12.47
C LEU A 91 1.35 -9.31 13.57
N LYS A 92 2.42 -9.37 14.38
CA LYS A 92 2.50 -10.26 15.55
C LYS A 92 1.41 -9.98 16.59
N ALA A 93 1.04 -8.71 16.75
CA ALA A 93 -0.06 -8.30 17.63
C ALA A 93 -1.45 -8.52 17.02
N GLY A 94 -1.58 -9.18 15.86
CA GLY A 94 -2.85 -9.40 15.19
C GLY A 94 -3.41 -8.17 14.46
N THR A 95 -2.64 -7.09 14.37
CA THR A 95 -3.08 -5.85 13.72
C THR A 95 -2.72 -5.84 12.24
N SER A 96 -3.71 -5.63 11.38
CA SER A 96 -3.47 -5.49 9.93
C SER A 96 -2.82 -4.14 9.59
N VAL A 97 -1.91 -4.16 8.62
CA VAL A 97 -1.13 -2.99 8.22
C VAL A 97 -1.34 -2.67 6.75
N LEU A 98 -1.61 -1.40 6.45
CA LEU A 98 -1.74 -0.86 5.10
C LEU A 98 -0.44 -0.16 4.67
N LEU A 99 0.05 -0.54 3.50
CA LEU A 99 1.13 0.12 2.77
C LEU A 99 0.61 0.75 1.48
N ALA A 100 1.02 1.98 1.21
CA ALA A 100 0.75 2.66 -0.06
C ALA A 100 2.08 2.91 -0.78
N ILE A 101 2.55 1.94 -1.55
CA ILE A 101 3.86 1.92 -2.18
C ILE A 101 3.76 1.78 -3.71
N ASP A 102 4.89 1.89 -4.39
CA ASP A 102 5.00 1.66 -5.83
C ASP A 102 5.06 0.16 -6.19
N ILE A 103 5.05 -0.13 -7.49
CA ILE A 103 5.04 -1.50 -7.99
C ILE A 103 6.33 -2.28 -7.70
N GLN A 104 7.49 -1.60 -7.59
CA GLN A 104 8.77 -2.24 -7.30
C GLN A 104 8.80 -2.68 -5.83
N GLY A 105 8.37 -1.79 -4.92
CA GLY A 105 8.24 -2.08 -3.49
C GLY A 105 7.23 -3.21 -3.25
N ALA A 106 6.09 -3.19 -3.93
CA ALA A 106 5.08 -4.25 -3.85
C ALA A 106 5.66 -5.61 -4.26
N ALA A 107 6.38 -5.68 -5.39
CA ALA A 107 7.03 -6.90 -5.86
C ALA A 107 8.13 -7.39 -4.89
N ALA A 108 8.88 -6.46 -4.28
CA ALA A 108 9.90 -6.82 -3.28
C ALA A 108 9.28 -7.41 -2.01
N ILE A 109 8.16 -6.84 -1.54
CA ILE A 109 7.44 -7.36 -0.37
C ILE A 109 6.79 -8.71 -0.69
N ARG A 110 6.15 -8.89 -1.84
CA ARG A 110 5.54 -10.17 -2.24
C ARG A 110 6.55 -11.32 -2.15
N ARG A 111 7.82 -11.11 -2.55
CA ARG A 111 8.86 -12.14 -2.43
C ARG A 111 9.22 -12.49 -0.99
N LYS A 112 9.16 -11.52 -0.07
CA LYS A 112 9.52 -11.70 1.35
C LYS A 112 8.33 -12.14 2.21
N MET A 113 7.14 -11.72 1.83
CA MET A 113 5.87 -11.96 2.54
C MET A 113 4.80 -12.39 1.53
N PRO A 114 4.83 -13.64 1.04
CA PRO A 114 3.93 -14.12 -0.02
C PRO A 114 2.45 -14.07 0.39
N GLU A 115 2.15 -14.06 1.69
CA GLU A 115 0.78 -13.96 2.23
C GLU A 115 0.23 -12.53 2.26
N SER A 116 1.01 -11.51 1.85
CA SER A 116 0.52 -10.14 1.74
C SER A 116 -0.58 -10.04 0.68
N ILE A 117 -1.54 -9.15 0.91
CA ILE A 117 -2.63 -8.87 -0.05
C ILE A 117 -2.21 -7.68 -0.92
N LEU A 118 -2.10 -7.88 -2.21
CA LEU A 118 -1.75 -6.85 -3.17
C LEU A 118 -3.00 -6.37 -3.92
N ILE A 119 -3.33 -5.10 -3.79
CA ILE A 119 -4.46 -4.46 -4.47
C ILE A 119 -3.92 -3.38 -5.40
N PHE A 120 -4.23 -3.49 -6.69
CA PHE A 120 -3.90 -2.48 -7.68
C PHE A 120 -5.11 -1.59 -7.93
N ILE A 121 -4.91 -0.26 -7.86
CA ILE A 121 -5.96 0.69 -8.19
C ILE A 121 -5.69 1.28 -9.57
N THR A 122 -6.68 1.25 -10.44
CA THR A 122 -6.62 1.82 -11.79
C THR A 122 -7.63 2.95 -11.95
N PRO A 123 -7.39 3.96 -12.81
CA PRO A 123 -8.43 4.87 -13.25
C PRO A 123 -9.41 4.12 -14.18
N PRO A 124 -10.65 4.62 -14.38
CA PRO A 124 -11.59 4.01 -15.32
C PRO A 124 -11.11 4.10 -16.77
N THR A 125 -10.45 5.19 -17.14
CA THR A 125 -9.87 5.39 -18.48
C THR A 125 -8.56 6.16 -18.42
N MET A 126 -7.77 6.08 -19.48
CA MET A 126 -6.54 6.90 -19.62
C MET A 126 -6.86 8.38 -19.76
N GLU A 127 -8.02 8.72 -20.30
CA GLU A 127 -8.44 10.12 -20.44
C GLU A 127 -8.77 10.72 -19.07
N SER A 128 -9.53 10.03 -18.22
CA SER A 128 -9.78 10.48 -16.85
C SER A 128 -8.49 10.64 -16.04
N LEU A 129 -7.50 9.78 -16.27
CA LEU A 129 -6.18 9.93 -15.65
C LEU A 129 -5.47 11.19 -16.13
N ARG A 130 -5.52 11.47 -17.45
CA ARG A 130 -4.93 12.67 -18.04
C ARG A 130 -5.53 13.94 -17.44
N GLU A 131 -6.86 14.02 -17.35
CA GLU A 131 -7.57 15.13 -16.72
C GLU A 131 -7.13 15.34 -15.26
N ARG A 132 -7.10 14.26 -14.47
CA ARG A 132 -6.65 14.31 -13.06
C ARG A 132 -5.19 14.76 -12.92
N LEU A 133 -4.32 14.36 -13.86
CA LEU A 133 -2.91 14.77 -13.87
C LEU A 133 -2.74 16.23 -14.27
N THR A 134 -3.53 16.70 -15.24
CA THR A 134 -3.52 18.11 -15.71
C THR A 134 -4.03 19.07 -14.63
N ALA A 135 -5.06 18.68 -13.88
CA ALA A 135 -5.61 19.48 -12.78
C ALA A 135 -4.62 19.68 -11.59
N ARG A 136 -3.58 18.86 -11.49
CA ARG A 136 -2.57 19.00 -10.44
C ARG A 136 -1.55 20.08 -10.78
N LYS A 137 -1.54 21.15 -9.99
CA LYS A 137 -0.63 22.30 -10.14
C LYS A 137 0.79 22.07 -9.60
N ASP A 138 1.04 20.95 -8.92
CA ASP A 138 2.29 20.66 -8.16
C ASP A 138 3.26 19.70 -8.89
N ALA A 139 3.04 19.45 -10.17
CA ALA A 139 3.81 18.45 -10.89
C ALA A 139 5.15 19.01 -11.43
N SER A 140 6.27 18.47 -10.94
CA SER A 140 7.62 18.74 -11.47
C SER A 140 7.89 18.09 -12.82
N GLU A 141 7.06 17.13 -13.25
CA GLU A 141 7.17 16.41 -14.52
C GLU A 141 6.02 16.74 -15.45
N SER A 142 6.28 16.69 -16.77
CA SER A 142 5.24 16.89 -17.78
C SER A 142 4.13 15.82 -17.69
N VAL A 143 2.89 16.19 -18.00
CA VAL A 143 1.76 15.27 -18.05
C VAL A 143 2.02 14.08 -18.97
N ALA A 144 2.67 14.32 -20.12
CA ALA A 144 3.02 13.28 -21.08
C ALA A 144 3.95 12.22 -20.48
N LYS A 145 5.00 12.62 -19.76
CA LYS A 145 5.92 11.69 -19.09
C LYS A 145 5.22 10.88 -18.00
N ARG A 146 4.35 11.53 -17.22
CA ARG A 146 3.55 10.86 -16.17
C ARG A 146 2.57 9.85 -16.74
N LEU A 147 1.94 10.14 -17.89
CA LEU A 147 1.07 9.20 -18.59
C LEU A 147 1.84 8.00 -19.14
N ALA A 148 3.03 8.23 -19.70
CA ALA A 148 3.89 7.15 -20.17
C ALA A 148 4.29 6.21 -19.00
N ASN A 149 4.72 6.77 -17.86
CA ASN A 149 5.02 6.01 -16.66
C ASN A 149 3.79 5.23 -16.16
N SER A 150 2.60 5.86 -16.14
CA SER A 150 1.36 5.21 -15.71
C SER A 150 0.99 4.00 -16.57
N ARG A 151 1.22 4.05 -17.90
CA ARG A 151 1.02 2.89 -18.78
C ARG A 151 1.93 1.72 -18.41
N ALA A 152 3.21 2.00 -18.13
CA ALA A 152 4.15 0.99 -17.68
C ALA A 152 3.76 0.40 -16.29
N GLU A 153 3.32 1.26 -15.37
CA GLU A 153 2.85 0.82 -14.05
C GLU A 153 1.59 -0.05 -14.15
N MET A 154 0.65 0.27 -15.06
CA MET A 154 -0.56 -0.53 -15.28
C MET A 154 -0.26 -1.95 -15.78
N ALA A 155 0.82 -2.16 -16.52
CA ALA A 155 1.23 -3.50 -16.94
C ALA A 155 1.57 -4.42 -15.76
N ALA A 156 1.91 -3.86 -14.59
CA ALA A 156 2.17 -4.63 -13.38
C ALA A 156 0.90 -5.12 -12.67
N ALA A 157 -0.28 -4.64 -13.03
CA ALA A 157 -1.55 -5.01 -12.38
C ALA A 157 -1.80 -6.53 -12.39
N LYS A 158 -1.34 -7.24 -13.42
CA LYS A 158 -1.44 -8.70 -13.55
C LYS A 158 -0.72 -9.48 -12.43
N ASN A 159 0.16 -8.83 -11.67
CA ASN A 159 0.92 -9.44 -10.57
C ASN A 159 0.26 -9.17 -9.20
N TYR A 160 -0.92 -8.57 -9.18
CA TYR A 160 -1.68 -8.26 -7.97
C TYR A 160 -2.81 -9.27 -7.78
N ASP A 161 -3.27 -9.40 -6.53
CA ASP A 161 -4.37 -10.31 -6.20
C ASP A 161 -5.72 -9.71 -6.59
N TYR A 162 -5.83 -8.35 -6.54
CA TYR A 162 -7.06 -7.64 -6.81
C TYR A 162 -6.81 -6.40 -7.66
N LEU A 163 -7.75 -6.10 -8.55
CA LEU A 163 -7.82 -4.88 -9.34
C LEU A 163 -9.08 -4.11 -8.97
N VAL A 164 -8.94 -2.85 -8.55
CA VAL A 164 -10.04 -1.97 -8.20
C VAL A 164 -10.03 -0.75 -9.11
N VAL A 165 -11.14 -0.45 -9.73
CA VAL A 165 -11.31 0.73 -10.61
C VAL A 165 -11.77 1.91 -9.77
N ASN A 166 -10.98 3.00 -9.71
CA ASN A 166 -11.37 4.23 -9.04
C ASN A 166 -12.09 5.18 -9.99
N ASP A 167 -13.30 4.83 -10.34
CA ASP A 167 -14.25 5.72 -11.00
C ASP A 167 -14.97 6.59 -9.95
N ASP A 168 -15.69 5.95 -9.05
CA ASP A 168 -16.26 6.56 -7.86
C ASP A 168 -15.44 6.20 -6.62
N LEU A 169 -15.12 7.22 -5.81
CA LEU A 169 -14.24 7.05 -4.65
C LEU A 169 -14.87 6.17 -3.54
N GLU A 170 -16.18 6.34 -3.29
CA GLU A 170 -16.85 5.61 -2.21
C GLU A 170 -17.03 4.14 -2.58
N THR A 171 -17.32 3.87 -3.83
CA THR A 171 -17.40 2.52 -4.40
C THR A 171 -16.05 1.82 -4.30
N ALA A 172 -14.96 2.46 -4.76
CA ALA A 172 -13.62 1.89 -4.68
C ALA A 172 -13.18 1.57 -3.22
N VAL A 173 -13.48 2.48 -2.27
CA VAL A 173 -13.21 2.25 -0.84
C VAL A 173 -14.06 1.10 -0.28
N SER A 174 -15.31 0.97 -0.71
CA SER A 174 -16.20 -0.12 -0.30
C SER A 174 -15.70 -1.47 -0.82
N GLU A 175 -15.34 -1.56 -2.10
CA GLU A 175 -14.78 -2.77 -2.71
C GLU A 175 -13.51 -3.23 -1.98
N ILE A 176 -12.57 -2.32 -1.71
CA ILE A 176 -11.37 -2.65 -0.94
C ILE A 176 -11.74 -3.13 0.47
N SER A 177 -12.71 -2.50 1.13
CA SER A 177 -13.17 -2.94 2.46
C SER A 177 -13.77 -4.34 2.41
N CYS A 178 -14.54 -4.70 1.37
CA CYS A 178 -15.08 -6.04 1.15
C CYS A 178 -13.96 -7.07 0.91
N ILE A 179 -12.96 -6.73 0.09
CA ILE A 179 -11.76 -7.57 -0.12
C ILE A 179 -11.10 -7.90 1.22
N LEU A 180 -10.83 -6.88 2.04
CA LEU A 180 -10.17 -7.08 3.33
C LEU A 180 -11.01 -7.91 4.30
N THR A 181 -12.33 -7.77 4.27
CA THR A 181 -13.23 -8.60 5.07
C THR A 181 -13.17 -10.05 4.62
N ALA A 182 -13.28 -10.33 3.32
CA ALA A 182 -13.22 -11.68 2.77
C ALA A 182 -11.85 -12.33 3.02
N GLU A 183 -10.76 -11.59 2.84
CA GLU A 183 -9.40 -12.06 3.14
C GLU A 183 -9.22 -12.42 4.61
N GLY A 184 -9.80 -11.63 5.53
CA GLY A 184 -9.77 -11.91 6.95
C GLY A 184 -10.56 -13.17 7.35
N LEU A 185 -11.55 -13.58 6.56
CA LEU A 185 -12.39 -14.77 6.79
C LEU A 185 -11.78 -16.06 6.23
N LYS A 186 -10.69 -16.01 5.48
CA LYS A 186 -10.02 -17.22 4.97
C LYS A 186 -9.62 -18.13 6.12
N VAL A 187 -9.93 -19.42 6.03
CA VAL A 187 -9.60 -20.43 7.05
C VAL A 187 -8.11 -20.42 7.39
N SER A 188 -7.24 -20.23 6.40
CA SER A 188 -5.78 -20.14 6.60
C SER A 188 -5.33 -18.96 7.48
N ARG A 189 -6.20 -17.98 7.71
CA ARG A 189 -5.94 -16.80 8.55
C ARG A 189 -6.63 -16.86 9.90
N GLN A 190 -7.47 -17.88 10.13
CA GLN A 190 -8.18 -18.08 11.39
C GLN A 190 -7.32 -18.86 12.37
N ASP A 191 -7.49 -18.58 13.65
CA ASP A 191 -6.90 -19.39 14.72
C ASP A 191 -7.82 -20.58 15.00
N LEU A 192 -7.53 -21.70 14.34
CA LEU A 192 -8.34 -22.92 14.48
C LEU A 192 -8.27 -23.51 15.89
N VAL A 193 -7.29 -23.14 16.71
CA VAL A 193 -7.20 -23.58 18.12
C VAL A 193 -8.31 -22.94 18.93
N GLU A 194 -8.61 -21.64 18.71
CA GLU A 194 -9.73 -20.98 19.36
C GLU A 194 -11.10 -21.53 18.90
N LEU A 195 -11.17 -22.10 17.69
CA LEU A 195 -12.37 -22.71 17.13
C LEU A 195 -12.48 -24.21 17.41
N ALA A 196 -11.45 -24.84 17.98
CA ALA A 196 -11.44 -26.28 18.26
C ALA A 196 -12.66 -26.78 19.04
N PRO A 197 -13.18 -26.10 20.07
CA PRO A 197 -14.37 -26.53 20.79
C PRO A 197 -15.62 -26.62 19.88
N VAL A 198 -15.74 -25.72 18.90
CA VAL A 198 -16.85 -25.71 17.93
C VAL A 198 -16.66 -26.80 16.88
N LEU A 199 -15.44 -26.98 16.39
CA LEU A 199 -15.09 -27.95 15.34
C LEU A 199 -15.10 -29.41 15.85
N ALA A 200 -14.85 -29.64 17.13
CA ALA A 200 -14.87 -30.97 17.75
C ALA A 200 -16.26 -31.62 17.81
N HIS A 201 -17.33 -30.87 17.61
CA HIS A 201 -18.73 -31.35 17.62
C HIS A 201 -19.25 -31.66 16.20
N VAL A 202 -18.40 -31.59 15.18
CA VAL A 202 -18.73 -31.92 13.78
C VAL A 202 -18.16 -33.32 13.47
N ASN A 203 -18.80 -34.35 14.00
CA ASN A 203 -18.64 -35.77 13.61
C ASN A 203 -19.98 -36.30 13.09
#